data_6aeb16458a2077bee3e2fd3d68f8f5b2
#
_entry.id   6aeb16458a2077bee3e2fd3d68f8f5b2
#
_cell.length_a   1.000
_cell.length_b   1.000
_cell.length_c   1.000
_cell.angle_alpha   90.00
_cell.angle_beta   90.00
_cell.angle_gamma   90.00
#
_symmetry.space_group_name_H-M   'P 1'
#
loop_
_entity.id
_entity.type
_entity.pdbx_description
1 polymer ?
#
loop_
_entity_poly.entity_id
_entity_poly.type
_entity_poly.pdbx_seq_one_letter_code
_entity_poly.pdbx_strand_id
1 'polypeptide(L)'
;MLKKLIVKWQKHVNKSEMNNKSALECLAFCCTHHWHEGAGNAMSPLTLCQRQQISPQQYDWVVLNVHAKANKWDLVESLFTKKDWLGRGAVSCHVPLETLVARLSALRAPPALLAACVCAVTNTDERLRLALAHKVHSVVIETLAKQKDRAALTNYKMTLNPQSEEYILAENTIRDISIKWKN
;
A
#
# COMPACT_ATOMS: atom_id res chain seq x y z
N MET A 1 -18.54 1.10 32.65
CA MET A 1 -17.75 2.11 31.90
C MET A 1 -18.14 2.19 30.41
N LEU A 2 -18.33 1.09 29.72
CA LEU A 2 -18.75 1.01 28.30
C LEU A 2 -20.03 1.80 27.98
N LYS A 3 -21.07 1.71 28.80
CA LYS A 3 -22.35 2.42 28.59
C LYS A 3 -22.22 3.96 28.53
N LYS A 4 -21.32 4.57 29.31
CA LYS A 4 -21.11 6.03 29.31
C LYS A 4 -20.39 6.53 28.05
N LEU A 5 -19.54 5.70 27.45
CA LEU A 5 -18.82 6.01 26.20
C LEU A 5 -19.71 5.83 24.97
N ILE A 6 -20.51 4.78 24.94
CA ILE A 6 -21.54 4.59 23.93
C ILE A 6 -22.50 5.80 23.91
N VAL A 7 -22.88 6.31 25.08
CA VAL A 7 -23.74 7.51 25.20
C VAL A 7 -23.05 8.78 24.69
N LYS A 8 -21.72 8.93 24.85
CA LYS A 8 -20.96 10.08 24.32
C LYS A 8 -20.81 9.98 22.78
N TRP A 9 -20.62 8.77 22.27
CA TRP A 9 -20.66 8.45 20.85
C TRP A 9 -22.01 8.75 20.22
N GLN A 10 -23.08 8.39 20.92
CA GLN A 10 -24.46 8.58 20.50
C GLN A 10 -24.92 10.04 20.41
N LYS A 11 -24.19 10.99 21.02
CA LYS A 11 -24.48 12.42 20.90
C LYS A 11 -24.00 13.06 19.61
N HIS A 12 -23.04 12.42 18.91
CA HIS A 12 -22.43 12.97 17.67
C HIS A 12 -22.79 12.18 16.41
N VAL A 13 -23.43 11.04 16.55
CA VAL A 13 -23.87 10.20 15.41
C VAL A 13 -25.31 9.79 15.61
N ASN A 14 -26.10 9.80 14.55
CA ASN A 14 -27.51 9.33 14.58
C ASN A 14 -27.58 7.96 15.27
N LYS A 15 -28.30 7.93 16.36
CA LYS A 15 -28.35 6.87 17.37
C LYS A 15 -28.68 5.46 16.82
N SER A 16 -29.30 5.40 15.65
CA SER A 16 -29.77 4.14 15.03
C SER A 16 -28.69 3.42 14.21
N GLU A 17 -27.68 4.15 13.69
CA GLU A 17 -26.71 3.57 12.75
C GLU A 17 -25.52 2.82 13.40
N MET A 18 -25.23 3.08 14.68
CA MET A 18 -24.05 2.54 15.36
C MET A 18 -24.33 1.35 16.28
N ASN A 19 -25.58 1.11 16.64
CA ASN A 19 -25.90 0.09 17.66
C ASN A 19 -25.62 -1.37 17.24
N ASN A 20 -25.42 -1.62 15.93
CA ASN A 20 -25.18 -2.96 15.40
C ASN A 20 -23.85 -3.06 14.62
N LYS A 21 -22.94 -2.06 14.71
CA LYS A 21 -21.67 -2.08 13.97
C LYS A 21 -20.60 -2.84 14.74
N SER A 22 -19.80 -3.60 14.00
CA SER A 22 -18.60 -4.24 14.53
C SER A 22 -17.53 -3.21 14.90
N ALA A 23 -16.53 -3.60 15.69
CA ALA A 23 -15.40 -2.74 16.05
C ALA A 23 -14.66 -2.20 14.82
N LEU A 24 -14.54 -3.01 13.75
CA LEU A 24 -13.89 -2.60 12.50
C LEU A 24 -14.72 -1.59 11.69
N GLU A 25 -16.04 -1.71 11.69
CA GLU A 25 -16.93 -0.71 11.09
C GLU A 25 -16.90 0.62 11.84
N CYS A 26 -16.83 0.56 13.17
CA CYS A 26 -16.61 1.74 14.00
C CYS A 26 -15.25 2.38 13.71
N LEU A 27 -14.21 1.59 13.54
CA LEU A 27 -12.90 2.07 13.14
C LEU A 27 -12.94 2.74 11.76
N ALA A 28 -13.59 2.13 10.79
CA ALA A 28 -13.76 2.70 9.45
C ALA A 28 -14.46 4.06 9.51
N PHE A 29 -15.51 4.19 10.32
CA PHE A 29 -16.19 5.46 10.56
C PHE A 29 -15.24 6.50 11.18
N CYS A 30 -14.47 6.15 12.20
CA CYS A 30 -13.49 7.05 12.80
C CYS A 30 -12.42 7.49 11.81
N CYS A 31 -11.91 6.57 10.98
CA CYS A 31 -10.95 6.90 9.93
C CYS A 31 -11.52 7.88 8.89
N THR A 32 -12.82 7.79 8.61
CA THR A 32 -13.49 8.66 7.64
C THR A 32 -13.71 10.07 8.19
N HIS A 33 -14.17 10.19 9.43
CA HIS A 33 -14.70 11.45 9.97
C HIS A 33 -13.81 12.08 11.06
N HIS A 34 -12.95 11.30 11.70
CA HIS A 34 -12.17 11.69 12.89
C HIS A 34 -10.69 11.34 12.78
N TRP A 35 -10.17 11.27 11.54
CA TRP A 35 -8.79 10.87 11.27
C TRP A 35 -7.75 11.75 12.00
N HIS A 36 -8.02 13.06 12.08
CA HIS A 36 -7.10 14.02 12.66
C HIS A 36 -7.24 14.20 14.19
N GLU A 37 -8.15 13.46 14.81
CA GLU A 37 -8.33 13.54 16.24
C GLU A 37 -7.15 12.91 17.00
N GLY A 38 -6.60 13.68 17.93
CA GLY A 38 -5.42 13.25 18.70
C GLY A 38 -5.70 12.09 19.67
N ALA A 39 -4.62 11.47 20.12
CA ALA A 39 -4.67 10.44 21.16
C ALA A 39 -5.35 11.00 22.42
N GLY A 40 -6.30 10.26 22.99
CA GLY A 40 -7.11 10.69 24.14
C GLY A 40 -8.52 11.18 23.76
N ASN A 41 -8.76 11.60 22.52
CA ASN A 41 -10.12 11.81 22.05
C ASN A 41 -10.82 10.44 21.85
N ALA A 42 -12.04 10.32 22.37
CA ALA A 42 -12.82 9.08 22.27
C ALA A 42 -13.10 8.64 20.82
N MET A 43 -13.12 9.59 19.87
CA MET A 43 -13.39 9.38 18.46
C MET A 43 -12.12 9.13 17.65
N SER A 44 -10.93 9.27 18.23
CA SER A 44 -9.67 8.99 17.56
C SER A 44 -9.58 7.51 17.12
N PRO A 45 -9.20 7.22 15.87
CA PRO A 45 -8.97 5.84 15.42
C PRO A 45 -8.00 5.07 16.32
N LEU A 46 -6.91 5.70 16.78
CA LEU A 46 -5.92 5.08 17.65
C LEU A 46 -6.49 4.76 19.05
N THR A 47 -7.27 5.69 19.61
CA THR A 47 -7.92 5.46 20.91
C THR A 47 -8.94 4.32 20.83
N LEU A 48 -9.67 4.24 19.72
CA LEU A 48 -10.61 3.14 19.47
C LEU A 48 -9.88 1.79 19.39
N CYS A 49 -8.78 1.73 18.64
CA CYS A 49 -7.97 0.51 18.52
C CYS A 49 -7.50 -0.02 19.88
N GLN A 50 -6.96 0.86 20.71
CA GLN A 50 -6.50 0.49 22.05
C GLN A 50 -7.65 -0.05 22.92
N ARG A 51 -8.82 0.58 22.85
CA ARG A 51 -9.99 0.18 23.66
C ARG A 51 -10.64 -1.11 23.21
N GLN A 52 -10.67 -1.34 21.91
CA GLN A 52 -11.32 -2.51 21.30
C GLN A 52 -10.33 -3.65 21.00
N GLN A 53 -9.06 -3.47 21.38
CA GLN A 53 -7.98 -4.45 21.15
C GLN A 53 -7.88 -4.87 19.67
N ILE A 54 -8.08 -3.89 18.75
CA ILE A 54 -7.94 -4.11 17.32
C ILE A 54 -6.44 -4.30 17.03
N SER A 55 -6.10 -5.39 16.33
CA SER A 55 -4.71 -5.70 16.01
C SER A 55 -4.12 -4.66 15.03
N PRO A 56 -2.79 -4.45 15.05
CA PRO A 56 -2.13 -3.57 14.08
C PRO A 56 -2.42 -3.94 12.62
N GLN A 57 -2.50 -5.23 12.30
CA GLN A 57 -2.86 -5.69 10.97
C GLN A 57 -4.28 -5.31 10.56
N GLN A 58 -5.24 -5.45 11.46
CA GLN A 58 -6.63 -5.03 11.23
C GLN A 58 -6.73 -3.51 11.07
N TYR A 59 -5.98 -2.77 11.88
CA TYR A 59 -5.90 -1.31 11.76
C TYR A 59 -5.39 -0.89 10.38
N ASP A 60 -4.21 -1.37 9.97
CA ASP A 60 -3.61 -1.07 8.68
C ASP A 60 -4.57 -1.40 7.53
N TRP A 61 -5.27 -2.55 7.61
CA TRP A 61 -6.23 -2.97 6.60
C TRP A 61 -7.44 -2.04 6.49
N VAL A 62 -7.99 -1.61 7.61
CA VAL A 62 -9.15 -0.69 7.62
C VAL A 62 -8.73 0.69 7.10
N VAL A 63 -7.60 1.23 7.60
CA VAL A 63 -7.08 2.55 7.18
C VAL A 63 -6.80 2.57 5.69
N LEU A 64 -6.12 1.55 5.16
CA LEU A 64 -5.88 1.38 3.73
C LEU A 64 -7.19 1.48 2.94
N ASN A 65 -8.17 0.65 3.29
CA ASN A 65 -9.41 0.58 2.53
C ASN A 65 -10.24 1.86 2.59
N VAL A 66 -10.26 2.54 3.73
CA VAL A 66 -11.03 3.79 3.91
C VAL A 66 -10.39 4.91 3.10
N HIS A 67 -9.09 5.14 3.25
CA HIS A 67 -8.42 6.25 2.58
C HIS A 67 -8.25 6.02 1.08
N ALA A 68 -7.93 4.80 0.64
CA ALA A 68 -7.83 4.47 -0.77
C ALA A 68 -9.18 4.64 -1.51
N LYS A 69 -10.30 4.22 -0.91
CA LYS A 69 -11.64 4.45 -1.47
C LYS A 69 -11.99 5.94 -1.56
N ALA A 70 -11.44 6.77 -0.68
CA ALA A 70 -11.60 8.22 -0.70
C ALA A 70 -10.55 8.93 -1.58
N ASN A 71 -9.72 8.19 -2.33
CA ASN A 71 -8.60 8.68 -3.13
C ASN A 71 -7.58 9.52 -2.33
N LYS A 72 -7.48 9.30 -1.02
CA LYS A 72 -6.52 9.98 -0.13
C LYS A 72 -5.21 9.19 -0.11
N TRP A 73 -4.54 9.10 -1.25
CA TRP A 73 -3.34 8.28 -1.42
C TRP A 73 -2.15 8.77 -0.59
N ASP A 74 -2.05 10.08 -0.34
CA ASP A 74 -1.01 10.66 0.52
C ASP A 74 -1.08 10.09 1.96
N LEU A 75 -2.30 9.89 2.48
CA LEU A 75 -2.50 9.28 3.80
C LEU A 75 -2.12 7.79 3.78
N VAL A 76 -2.45 7.08 2.69
CA VAL A 76 -2.06 5.67 2.52
C VAL A 76 -0.53 5.56 2.45
N GLU A 77 0.12 6.41 1.66
CA GLU A 77 1.57 6.43 1.54
C GLU A 77 2.23 6.74 2.89
N SER A 78 1.76 7.75 3.60
CA SER A 78 2.31 8.13 4.91
C SER A 78 2.15 7.03 5.97
N LEU A 79 1.11 6.20 5.87
CA LEU A 79 0.90 5.07 6.76
C LEU A 79 1.94 3.98 6.56
N PHE A 80 2.25 3.67 5.30
CA PHE A 80 3.11 2.54 4.94
C PHE A 80 4.56 2.92 4.67
N THR A 81 4.86 4.19 4.41
CA THR A 81 6.21 4.65 4.13
C THR A 81 6.78 5.40 5.34
N LYS A 82 7.61 4.73 6.11
CA LYS A 82 8.40 5.40 7.16
C LYS A 82 9.68 5.94 6.53
N LYS A 83 9.83 7.25 6.53
CA LYS A 83 11.11 7.88 6.13
C LYS A 83 12.09 7.75 7.30
N ASP A 84 13.29 7.22 7.02
CA ASP A 84 14.39 7.28 7.97
C ASP A 84 14.92 8.73 8.07
N TRP A 85 15.85 8.98 9.00
CA TRP A 85 16.46 10.29 9.20
C TRP A 85 17.24 10.79 7.96
N LEU A 86 17.57 9.91 7.00
CA LEU A 86 18.18 10.23 5.70
C LEU A 86 17.15 10.45 4.60
N GLY A 87 15.85 10.44 4.92
CA GLY A 87 14.76 10.61 3.95
C GLY A 87 14.48 9.40 3.08
N ARG A 88 15.13 8.25 3.34
CA ARG A 88 14.87 7.00 2.62
C ARG A 88 13.60 6.37 3.15
N GLY A 89 12.61 6.18 2.28
CA GLY A 89 11.37 5.53 2.64
C GLY A 89 11.52 4.02 2.67
N ALA A 90 11.22 3.40 3.81
CA ALA A 90 11.03 1.96 3.90
C ALA A 90 9.54 1.66 4.06
N VAL A 91 9.03 0.69 3.29
CA VAL A 91 7.66 0.21 3.48
C VAL A 91 7.60 -0.61 4.77
N SER A 92 6.77 -0.15 5.70
CA SER A 92 6.52 -0.81 6.98
C SER A 92 5.02 -1.00 7.15
N CYS A 93 4.55 -2.24 7.09
CA CYS A 93 3.15 -2.61 7.18
C CYS A 93 2.99 -3.90 7.96
N HIS A 94 1.91 -4.02 8.75
CA HIS A 94 1.58 -5.26 9.44
C HIS A 94 0.78 -6.23 8.56
N VAL A 95 0.30 -5.77 7.41
CA VAL A 95 -0.31 -6.63 6.38
C VAL A 95 0.80 -7.25 5.55
N PRO A 96 0.73 -8.57 5.21
CA PRO A 96 1.69 -9.19 4.31
C PRO A 96 1.79 -8.43 2.97
N LEU A 97 3.03 -8.21 2.50
CA LEU A 97 3.29 -7.38 1.31
C LEU A 97 2.54 -7.87 0.06
N GLU A 98 2.45 -9.18 -0.14
CA GLU A 98 1.68 -9.75 -1.25
C GLU A 98 0.20 -9.32 -1.19
N THR A 99 -0.42 -9.43 -0.01
CA THR A 99 -1.82 -9.02 0.22
C THR A 99 -1.98 -7.51 0.03
N LEU A 100 -1.01 -6.71 0.51
CA LEU A 100 -0.99 -5.27 0.34
C LEU A 100 -0.92 -4.88 -1.15
N VAL A 101 0.02 -5.46 -1.90
CA VAL A 101 0.21 -5.22 -3.34
C VAL A 101 -1.04 -5.59 -4.12
N ALA A 102 -1.61 -6.77 -3.86
CA ALA A 102 -2.85 -7.21 -4.51
C ALA A 102 -4.00 -6.23 -4.24
N ARG A 103 -4.11 -5.74 -3.00
CA ARG A 103 -5.18 -4.79 -2.63
C ARG A 103 -4.96 -3.41 -3.25
N LEU A 104 -3.74 -2.88 -3.23
CA LEU A 104 -3.38 -1.61 -3.87
C LEU A 104 -3.67 -1.66 -5.38
N SER A 105 -3.27 -2.75 -6.03
CA SER A 105 -3.56 -2.97 -7.46
C SER A 105 -5.07 -2.97 -7.74
N ALA A 106 -5.86 -3.70 -6.95
CA ALA A 106 -7.32 -3.75 -7.09
C ALA A 106 -8.01 -2.40 -6.87
N LEU A 107 -7.43 -1.54 -6.01
CA LEU A 107 -7.92 -0.19 -5.73
C LEU A 107 -7.38 0.86 -6.70
N ARG A 108 -6.59 0.46 -7.72
CA ARG A 108 -5.95 1.34 -8.70
C ARG A 108 -5.06 2.40 -8.05
N ALA A 109 -4.22 1.96 -7.11
CA ALA A 109 -3.25 2.84 -6.47
C ALA A 109 -2.34 3.52 -7.49
N PRO A 110 -1.79 4.70 -7.16
CA PRO A 110 -0.78 5.36 -7.98
C PRO A 110 0.38 4.41 -8.30
N PRO A 111 0.87 4.38 -9.55
CA PRO A 111 1.92 3.45 -9.97
C PRO A 111 3.18 3.52 -9.11
N ALA A 112 3.56 4.72 -8.67
CA ALA A 112 4.74 4.92 -7.80
C ALA A 112 4.59 4.22 -6.44
N LEU A 113 3.42 4.32 -5.80
CA LEU A 113 3.14 3.67 -4.53
C LEU A 113 3.14 2.14 -4.68
N LEU A 114 2.50 1.63 -5.75
CA LEU A 114 2.48 0.20 -6.04
C LEU A 114 3.90 -0.32 -6.29
N ALA A 115 4.71 0.39 -7.07
CA ALA A 115 6.10 0.05 -7.33
C ALA A 115 6.94 0.03 -6.05
N ALA A 116 6.78 1.03 -5.17
CA ALA A 116 7.48 1.06 -3.89
C ALA A 116 7.16 -0.16 -3.01
N CYS A 117 5.88 -0.57 -2.96
CA CYS A 117 5.46 -1.75 -2.21
C CYS A 117 6.02 -3.05 -2.80
N VAL A 118 6.06 -3.19 -4.12
CA VAL A 118 6.67 -4.37 -4.78
C VAL A 118 8.19 -4.40 -4.56
N CYS A 119 8.86 -3.25 -4.63
CA CYS A 119 10.30 -3.15 -4.36
C CYS A 119 10.68 -3.52 -2.93
N ALA A 120 9.76 -3.35 -1.97
CA ALA A 120 9.98 -3.74 -0.58
C ALA A 120 10.06 -5.27 -0.36
N VAL A 121 9.61 -6.07 -1.32
CA VAL A 121 9.75 -7.52 -1.27
C VAL A 121 11.22 -7.90 -1.43
N THR A 122 11.80 -8.52 -0.42
CA THR A 122 13.24 -8.82 -0.36
C THR A 122 13.65 -9.96 -1.29
N ASN A 123 12.80 -11.00 -1.38
CA ASN A 123 13.05 -12.11 -2.30
C ASN A 123 12.86 -11.65 -3.75
N THR A 124 13.90 -11.80 -4.57
CA THR A 124 13.93 -11.29 -5.94
C THR A 124 12.96 -12.01 -6.87
N ASP A 125 12.80 -13.33 -6.71
CA ASP A 125 11.90 -14.12 -7.56
C ASP A 125 10.44 -13.81 -7.23
N GLU A 126 10.14 -13.67 -5.95
CA GLU A 126 8.82 -13.25 -5.47
C GLU A 126 8.49 -11.82 -5.91
N ARG A 127 9.46 -10.91 -5.83
CA ARG A 127 9.31 -9.53 -6.34
C ARG A 127 8.99 -9.53 -7.82
N LEU A 128 9.73 -10.32 -8.62
CA LEU A 128 9.49 -10.45 -10.06
C LEU A 128 8.10 -11.02 -10.34
N ARG A 129 7.72 -12.08 -9.62
CA ARG A 129 6.38 -12.70 -9.72
C ARG A 129 5.27 -11.68 -9.46
N LEU A 130 5.37 -10.92 -8.38
CA LEU A 130 4.38 -9.89 -8.03
C LEU A 130 4.37 -8.74 -9.03
N ALA A 131 5.54 -8.28 -9.48
CA ALA A 131 5.65 -7.24 -10.49
C ALA A 131 4.97 -7.63 -11.81
N LEU A 132 5.17 -8.87 -12.25
CA LEU A 132 4.51 -9.41 -13.45
C LEU A 132 3.00 -9.55 -13.25
N ALA A 133 2.56 -10.13 -12.12
CA ALA A 133 1.15 -10.36 -11.83
C ALA A 133 0.34 -9.05 -11.77
N HIS A 134 0.95 -7.99 -11.28
CA HIS A 134 0.31 -6.69 -11.10
C HIS A 134 0.70 -5.64 -12.15
N LYS A 135 1.42 -6.07 -13.22
CA LYS A 135 1.85 -5.21 -14.34
C LYS A 135 2.64 -3.98 -13.89
N VAL A 136 3.50 -4.16 -12.90
CA VAL A 136 4.42 -3.09 -12.44
C VAL A 136 5.68 -3.13 -13.29
N HIS A 137 5.55 -2.66 -14.53
CA HIS A 137 6.54 -2.82 -15.60
C HIS A 137 7.92 -2.28 -15.23
N SER A 138 7.98 -1.12 -14.56
CA SER A 138 9.25 -0.53 -14.12
C SER A 138 10.04 -1.45 -13.19
N VAL A 139 9.36 -2.12 -12.25
CA VAL A 139 9.99 -3.06 -11.31
C VAL A 139 10.42 -4.35 -11.99
N VAL A 140 9.68 -4.84 -12.99
CA VAL A 140 10.09 -5.99 -13.82
C VAL A 140 11.40 -5.66 -14.53
N ILE A 141 11.45 -4.52 -15.24
CA ILE A 141 12.62 -4.09 -16.00
C ILE A 141 13.84 -3.92 -15.07
N GLU A 142 13.66 -3.21 -13.96
CA GLU A 142 14.73 -2.99 -12.98
C GLU A 142 15.24 -4.32 -12.37
N THR A 143 14.33 -5.23 -12.05
CA THR A 143 14.69 -6.52 -11.44
C THR A 143 15.48 -7.38 -12.40
N LEU A 144 15.05 -7.50 -13.66
CA LEU A 144 15.77 -8.25 -14.70
C LEU A 144 17.14 -7.63 -15.02
N ALA A 145 17.22 -6.30 -15.04
CA ALA A 145 18.48 -5.60 -15.22
C ALA A 145 19.47 -5.88 -14.07
N LYS A 146 19.00 -5.86 -12.81
CA LYS A 146 19.81 -6.22 -11.63
C LYS A 146 20.27 -7.68 -11.65
N GLN A 147 19.44 -8.59 -12.16
CA GLN A 147 19.80 -9.99 -12.38
C GLN A 147 20.78 -10.16 -13.56
N LYS A 148 20.96 -9.11 -14.37
CA LYS A 148 21.78 -9.11 -15.61
C LYS A 148 21.28 -10.12 -16.63
N ASP A 149 19.97 -10.39 -16.64
CA ASP A 149 19.35 -11.31 -17.57
C ASP A 149 18.80 -10.54 -18.81
N ARG A 150 19.70 -10.34 -19.79
CA ARG A 150 19.37 -9.65 -21.02
C ARG A 150 18.32 -10.37 -21.84
N ALA A 151 18.40 -11.70 -21.86
CA ALA A 151 17.49 -12.51 -22.65
C ALA A 151 16.04 -12.39 -22.10
N ALA A 152 15.87 -12.55 -20.79
CA ALA A 152 14.57 -12.39 -20.16
C ALA A 152 14.01 -10.97 -20.36
N LEU A 153 14.85 -9.92 -20.23
CA LEU A 153 14.41 -8.54 -20.46
C LEU A 153 14.02 -8.29 -21.91
N THR A 154 14.76 -8.86 -22.87
CA THR A 154 14.42 -8.76 -24.29
C THR A 154 13.09 -9.45 -24.59
N ASN A 155 12.88 -10.65 -24.08
CA ASN A 155 11.61 -11.37 -24.23
C ASN A 155 10.45 -10.60 -23.57
N TYR A 156 10.67 -10.04 -22.38
CA TYR A 156 9.66 -9.22 -21.71
C TYR A 156 9.29 -7.97 -22.51
N LYS A 157 10.29 -7.26 -23.06
CA LYS A 157 10.06 -6.10 -23.94
C LYS A 157 9.14 -6.43 -25.11
N MET A 158 9.27 -7.62 -25.72
CA MET A 158 8.41 -8.05 -26.84
C MET A 158 6.94 -8.20 -26.44
N THR A 159 6.62 -8.32 -25.16
CA THR A 159 5.24 -8.39 -24.67
C THR A 159 4.60 -7.02 -24.45
N LEU A 160 5.40 -5.96 -24.50
CA LEU A 160 4.95 -4.58 -24.25
C LEU A 160 4.47 -3.92 -25.56
N ASN A 161 3.59 -2.93 -25.42
CA ASN A 161 3.21 -2.11 -26.57
C ASN A 161 4.42 -1.28 -27.05
N PRO A 162 4.83 -1.35 -28.33
CA PRO A 162 5.99 -0.62 -28.83
C PRO A 162 5.92 0.91 -28.68
N GLN A 163 4.72 1.45 -28.51
CA GLN A 163 4.49 2.89 -28.32
C GLN A 163 4.42 3.30 -26.84
N SER A 164 4.57 2.35 -25.91
CA SER A 164 4.48 2.63 -24.47
C SER A 164 5.80 3.13 -23.89
N GLU A 165 5.69 3.89 -22.79
CA GLU A 165 6.87 4.36 -22.04
C GLU A 165 7.69 3.19 -21.48
N GLU A 166 7.01 2.11 -21.10
CA GLU A 166 7.66 0.92 -20.55
C GLU A 166 8.48 0.18 -21.61
N TYR A 167 8.02 0.16 -22.86
CA TYR A 167 8.80 -0.40 -23.98
C TYR A 167 10.09 0.42 -24.19
N ILE A 168 9.97 1.74 -24.19
CA ILE A 168 11.11 2.65 -24.35
C ILE A 168 12.08 2.49 -23.18
N LEU A 169 11.55 2.37 -21.97
CA LEU A 169 12.37 2.12 -20.77
C LEU A 169 13.14 0.79 -20.88
N ALA A 170 12.47 -0.29 -21.29
CA ALA A 170 13.10 -1.59 -21.49
C ALA A 170 14.19 -1.54 -22.57
N GLU A 171 13.92 -0.88 -23.70
CA GLU A 171 14.87 -0.69 -24.78
C GLU A 171 16.12 0.07 -24.32
N ASN A 172 15.92 1.20 -23.62
CA ASN A 172 17.02 2.00 -23.10
C ASN A 172 17.85 1.20 -22.08
N THR A 173 17.19 0.42 -21.22
CA THR A 173 17.87 -0.44 -20.24
C THR A 173 18.70 -1.52 -20.92
N ILE A 174 18.18 -2.16 -22.00
CA ILE A 174 18.93 -3.17 -22.77
C ILE A 174 20.19 -2.58 -23.44
N ARG A 175 20.12 -1.30 -23.86
CA ARG A 175 21.22 -0.59 -24.52
C ARG A 175 22.21 0.04 -23.53
N ASP A 176 21.91 0.03 -22.25
CA ASP A 176 22.78 0.65 -21.23
C ASP A 176 24.10 -0.13 -21.13
N ILE A 177 25.17 0.53 -21.57
CA ILE A 177 26.54 -0.02 -21.58
C ILE A 177 27.13 -0.21 -20.15
N SER A 178 26.52 0.43 -19.15
CA SER A 178 26.95 0.27 -17.75
C SER A 178 26.55 -1.08 -17.17
N ILE A 179 25.55 -1.73 -17.76
CA ILE A 179 25.07 -3.04 -17.31
C ILE A 179 25.91 -4.14 -17.96
N LYS A 180 26.70 -4.81 -17.12
CA LYS A 180 27.47 -6.00 -17.57
C LYS A 180 26.53 -7.21 -17.60
N TRP A 181 25.87 -7.43 -18.74
CA TRP A 181 24.96 -8.55 -18.95
C TRP A 181 25.64 -9.91 -18.77
N LYS A 182 24.90 -10.90 -18.27
CA LYS A 182 25.33 -12.29 -18.33
C LYS A 182 25.16 -12.77 -19.76
N ASN A 183 26.20 -13.34 -20.33
CA ASN A 183 26.14 -14.00 -21.64
C ASN A 183 25.53 -15.39 -21.47
#